data_8275351cdfbdeac7e74a44e876e680c5
#
_entry.id   8275351cdfbdeac7e74a44e876e680c5
#
_cell.length_a   1.000
_cell.length_b   1.000
_cell.length_c   1.000
_cell.angle_alpha   90.00
_cell.angle_beta   90.00
_cell.angle_gamma   90.00
#
_symmetry.space_group_name_H-M   'P 1'
#
loop_
_entity.id
_entity.type
_entity.pdbx_description
1 polymer ?
#
loop_
_entity_poly.entity_id
_entity_poly.type
_entity_poly.pdbx_seq_one_letter_code
_entity_poly.pdbx_strand_id
1 'polypeptide(L)'
;MRLIDRTSVDLVDVSGGTYFPGAPSSSDSASTSGPYFIEFARCAKNITSIPVMLTGGIKKRIEAIAALESGAADAIGLARTMALNPSLANSWMSFDGCGPDFPKFDGTVPDGVTAWYSMRLTALGEDTEDQFDQSLEEALESYDARDAERCSRWLKRIS
;
A
#
# COMPACT_ATOMS: atom_id res chain seq x y z
N MET A 1 -21.95 -6.67 -1.48
CA MET A 1 -21.87 -6.07 -2.83
C MET A 1 -23.25 -5.58 -3.32
N ARG A 2 -24.30 -6.41 -3.44
CA ARG A 2 -25.65 -5.97 -3.93
C ARG A 2 -26.26 -4.75 -3.19
N LEU A 3 -25.86 -4.50 -1.95
CA LEU A 3 -26.29 -3.28 -1.22
C LEU A 3 -25.51 -2.05 -1.67
N ILE A 4 -24.23 -2.22 -2.05
CA ILE A 4 -23.36 -1.13 -2.52
C ILE A 4 -23.86 -0.62 -3.87
N ASP A 5 -24.35 -1.48 -4.76
CA ASP A 5 -24.92 -1.08 -6.06
C ASP A 5 -26.13 -0.14 -5.96
N ARG A 6 -26.70 0.01 -4.76
CA ARG A 6 -27.82 0.93 -4.48
C ARG A 6 -27.36 2.25 -3.88
N THR A 7 -26.07 2.45 -3.75
CA THR A 7 -25.47 3.69 -3.22
C THR A 7 -24.84 4.48 -4.35
N SER A 8 -24.38 5.68 -4.04
CA SER A 8 -23.62 6.55 -4.97
C SER A 8 -22.11 6.28 -4.93
N VAL A 9 -21.70 5.02 -4.75
CA VAL A 9 -20.29 4.63 -4.77
C VAL A 9 -19.85 4.41 -6.21
N ASP A 10 -18.78 5.07 -6.62
CA ASP A 10 -18.24 5.03 -7.99
C ASP A 10 -17.13 4.01 -8.17
N LEU A 11 -16.46 3.60 -7.09
CA LEU A 11 -15.36 2.65 -7.10
C LEU A 11 -15.35 1.85 -5.79
N VAL A 12 -15.08 0.56 -5.88
CA VAL A 12 -14.85 -0.33 -4.73
C VAL A 12 -13.39 -0.73 -4.70
N ASP A 13 -12.68 -0.34 -3.64
CA ASP A 13 -11.32 -0.85 -3.40
C ASP A 13 -11.37 -2.17 -2.64
N VAL A 14 -10.91 -3.23 -3.29
CA VAL A 14 -10.68 -4.53 -2.68
C VAL A 14 -9.28 -4.55 -2.13
N SER A 15 -9.17 -4.17 -0.89
CA SER A 15 -7.96 -4.19 -0.09
C SER A 15 -8.22 -4.94 1.21
N GLY A 16 -7.18 -5.28 1.91
CA GLY A 16 -7.31 -5.96 3.19
C GLY A 16 -5.97 -6.13 3.86
N GLY A 17 -6.06 -6.76 4.98
CA GLY A 17 -4.99 -6.94 5.93
C GLY A 17 -5.50 -6.56 7.30
N THR A 18 -4.94 -7.12 8.31
CA THR A 18 -5.22 -6.75 9.67
C THR A 18 -3.90 -6.45 10.37
N TYR A 19 -3.94 -5.58 11.37
CA TYR A 19 -2.81 -5.30 12.24
C TYR A 19 -2.64 -6.37 13.33
N PHE A 20 -3.45 -7.43 13.30
CA PHE A 20 -3.35 -8.51 14.28
C PHE A 20 -2.21 -9.47 13.95
N PRO A 21 -1.45 -9.93 14.93
CA PRO A 21 -0.41 -10.93 14.75
C PRO A 21 -0.96 -12.19 14.07
N GLY A 22 -0.27 -12.68 13.06
CA GLY A 22 -0.65 -13.90 12.32
C GLY A 22 -1.69 -13.72 11.22
N ALA A 23 -2.22 -12.51 11.00
CA ALA A 23 -2.95 -12.23 9.78
C ALA A 23 -2.00 -12.36 8.56
N PRO A 24 -2.49 -12.81 7.39
CA PRO A 24 -1.70 -12.74 6.16
C PRO A 24 -1.48 -11.27 5.84
N SER A 25 -0.54 -10.69 6.54
CA SER A 25 -0.17 -9.31 6.39
C SER A 25 0.81 -9.23 5.24
N SER A 26 0.63 -8.36 4.50
CA SER A 26 1.44 -7.36 3.83
C SER A 26 2.93 -7.26 4.25
N SER A 27 3.54 -8.27 4.87
CA SER A 27 4.99 -8.25 5.12
C SER A 27 5.71 -8.40 3.77
N ASP A 28 6.72 -7.57 3.54
CA ASP A 28 7.59 -7.67 2.36
C ASP A 28 8.33 -9.00 2.29
N SER A 29 8.39 -9.71 3.42
CA SER A 29 8.92 -11.06 3.58
C SER A 29 7.90 -12.18 3.34
N ALA A 30 6.62 -11.87 3.08
CA ALA A 30 5.64 -12.92 2.80
C ALA A 30 6.03 -13.69 1.54
N SER A 31 6.11 -14.99 1.68
CA SER A 31 6.48 -15.94 0.61
C SER A 31 5.44 -16.03 -0.52
N THR A 32 4.29 -15.40 -0.36
CA THR A 32 3.24 -15.34 -1.39
C THR A 32 3.56 -14.20 -2.34
N SER A 33 3.95 -14.56 -3.56
CA SER A 33 4.05 -13.61 -4.67
C SER A 33 2.67 -13.37 -5.28
N GLY A 34 2.40 -12.11 -5.68
CA GLY A 34 1.20 -11.74 -6.41
C GLY A 34 0.09 -11.12 -5.54
N PRO A 35 -1.00 -10.72 -6.18
CA PRO A 35 -2.10 -10.00 -5.53
C PRO A 35 -2.87 -10.88 -4.56
N TYR A 36 -2.90 -10.49 -3.29
CA TYR A 36 -3.47 -11.28 -2.19
C TYR A 36 -4.99 -11.50 -2.30
N PHE A 37 -5.70 -10.55 -2.88
CA PHE A 37 -7.16 -10.52 -2.89
C PHE A 37 -7.77 -10.73 -4.28
N ILE A 38 -7.01 -11.28 -5.24
CA ILE A 38 -7.46 -11.41 -6.64
C ILE A 38 -8.73 -12.26 -6.76
N GLU A 39 -8.85 -13.34 -6.01
CA GLU A 39 -10.05 -14.18 -6.05
C GLU A 39 -11.27 -13.49 -5.44
N PHE A 40 -11.05 -12.69 -4.38
CA PHE A 40 -12.13 -11.90 -3.82
C PHE A 40 -12.56 -10.78 -4.78
N ALA A 41 -11.63 -10.12 -5.45
CA ALA A 41 -11.92 -9.10 -6.46
C ALA A 41 -12.73 -9.70 -7.62
N ARG A 42 -12.34 -10.89 -8.10
CA ARG A 42 -13.08 -11.65 -9.13
C ARG A 42 -14.51 -11.96 -8.69
N CYS A 43 -14.69 -12.42 -7.46
CA CYS A 43 -16.01 -12.65 -6.90
C CYS A 43 -16.83 -11.36 -6.79
N ALA A 44 -16.21 -10.26 -6.38
CA ALA A 44 -16.84 -8.95 -6.29
C ALA A 44 -17.34 -8.50 -7.67
N LYS A 45 -16.51 -8.57 -8.71
CA LYS A 45 -16.86 -8.23 -10.09
C LYS A 45 -18.07 -8.99 -10.63
N ASN A 46 -18.27 -10.23 -10.20
CA ASN A 46 -19.43 -11.03 -10.60
C ASN A 46 -20.74 -10.61 -9.92
N ILE A 47 -20.70 -9.75 -8.90
CA ILE A 47 -21.83 -9.41 -8.07
C ILE A 47 -22.22 -7.92 -8.18
N THR A 48 -21.27 -7.06 -8.56
CA THR A 48 -21.47 -5.60 -8.68
C THR A 48 -21.17 -5.12 -10.09
N SER A 49 -21.86 -4.07 -10.52
CA SER A 49 -21.55 -3.32 -11.75
C SER A 49 -20.57 -2.16 -11.50
N ILE A 50 -20.28 -1.86 -10.24
CA ILE A 50 -19.36 -0.79 -9.86
C ILE A 50 -17.91 -1.25 -10.16
N PRO A 51 -17.08 -0.37 -10.73
CA PRO A 51 -15.67 -0.68 -10.96
C PRO A 51 -14.96 -1.14 -9.69
N VAL A 52 -14.09 -2.13 -9.83
CA VAL A 52 -13.33 -2.74 -8.73
C VAL A 52 -11.85 -2.42 -8.88
N MET A 53 -11.27 -1.83 -7.86
CA MET A 53 -9.83 -1.68 -7.71
C MET A 53 -9.28 -2.80 -6.83
N LEU A 54 -8.16 -3.38 -7.24
CA LEU A 54 -7.44 -4.42 -6.48
C LEU A 54 -6.18 -3.84 -5.87
N THR A 55 -6.12 -3.83 -4.54
CA THR A 55 -4.98 -3.33 -3.77
C THR A 55 -4.36 -4.43 -2.91
N GLY A 56 -3.04 -4.56 -2.93
CA GLY A 56 -2.25 -5.44 -2.07
C GLY A 56 -1.55 -6.59 -2.79
N GLY A 57 -0.26 -6.74 -2.50
CA GLY A 57 0.60 -7.81 -3.01
C GLY A 57 1.16 -7.60 -4.42
N ILE A 58 0.82 -6.52 -5.10
CA ILE A 58 1.30 -6.23 -6.46
C ILE A 58 2.63 -5.49 -6.36
N LYS A 59 3.69 -6.17 -6.78
CA LYS A 59 5.07 -5.66 -6.74
C LYS A 59 5.68 -5.48 -8.13
N LYS A 60 5.12 -6.13 -9.15
CA LYS A 60 5.63 -6.14 -10.53
C LYS A 60 4.56 -5.70 -11.51
N ARG A 61 4.99 -5.03 -12.59
CA ARG A 61 4.12 -4.62 -13.69
C ARG A 61 3.32 -5.78 -14.29
N ILE A 62 3.97 -6.92 -14.50
CA ILE A 62 3.31 -8.10 -15.08
C ILE A 62 2.16 -8.63 -14.20
N GLU A 63 2.25 -8.51 -12.88
CA GLU A 63 1.19 -8.89 -11.94
C GLU A 63 -0.01 -7.96 -12.07
N ALA A 64 0.25 -6.64 -12.20
CA ALA A 64 -0.79 -5.64 -12.41
C ALA A 64 -1.53 -5.88 -13.75
N ILE A 65 -0.79 -6.09 -14.84
CA ILE A 65 -1.35 -6.38 -16.15
C ILE A 65 -2.18 -7.66 -16.11
N ALA A 66 -1.65 -8.75 -15.56
CA ALA A 66 -2.36 -10.02 -15.49
C ALA A 66 -3.68 -9.91 -14.70
N ALA A 67 -3.71 -9.11 -13.62
CA ALA A 67 -4.94 -8.87 -12.88
C ALA A 67 -6.00 -8.13 -13.71
N LEU A 68 -5.61 -7.10 -14.47
CA LEU A 68 -6.50 -6.36 -15.36
C LEU A 68 -6.97 -7.22 -16.54
N GLU A 69 -6.06 -7.87 -17.25
CA GLU A 69 -6.37 -8.69 -18.43
C GLU A 69 -7.25 -9.91 -18.09
N SER A 70 -7.10 -10.45 -16.88
CA SER A 70 -7.98 -11.54 -16.41
C SER A 70 -9.41 -11.08 -16.09
N GLY A 71 -9.68 -9.78 -16.11
CA GLY A 71 -10.97 -9.19 -15.72
C GLY A 71 -11.25 -9.27 -14.22
N ALA A 72 -10.24 -9.58 -13.39
CA ALA A 72 -10.41 -9.66 -11.94
C ALA A 72 -10.57 -8.27 -11.30
N ALA A 73 -10.04 -7.23 -11.93
CA ALA A 73 -10.14 -5.84 -11.48
C ALA A 73 -10.23 -4.88 -12.66
N ASP A 74 -10.73 -3.67 -12.43
CA ASP A 74 -10.77 -2.57 -13.39
C ASP A 74 -9.62 -1.59 -13.17
N ALA A 75 -9.09 -1.54 -11.95
CA ALA A 75 -7.98 -0.69 -11.55
C ALA A 75 -7.06 -1.41 -10.56
N ILE A 76 -5.83 -0.91 -10.45
CA ILE A 76 -4.80 -1.43 -9.55
C ILE A 76 -4.44 -0.36 -8.53
N GLY A 77 -4.52 -0.71 -7.25
CA GLY A 77 -4.04 0.10 -6.14
C GLY A 77 -2.61 -0.26 -5.75
N LEU A 78 -1.74 0.73 -5.70
CA LEU A 78 -0.34 0.58 -5.32
C LEU A 78 -0.03 1.49 -4.12
N ALA A 79 0.48 0.93 -3.03
CA ALA A 79 0.87 1.69 -1.84
C ALA A 79 2.40 1.71 -1.67
N ARG A 80 2.98 0.67 -1.09
CA ARG A 80 4.43 0.59 -0.80
C ARG A 80 5.29 0.69 -2.05
N THR A 81 4.85 0.13 -3.15
CA THR A 81 5.52 0.24 -4.45
C THR A 81 5.67 1.70 -4.89
N MET A 82 4.65 2.53 -4.67
CA MET A 82 4.70 3.97 -4.96
C MET A 82 5.53 4.76 -3.95
N ALA A 83 5.58 4.31 -2.68
CA ALA A 83 6.47 4.91 -1.68
C ALA A 83 7.94 4.69 -2.00
N LEU A 84 8.27 3.59 -2.68
CA LEU A 84 9.64 3.28 -3.13
C LEU A 84 10.00 3.98 -4.45
N ASN A 85 9.02 4.12 -5.35
CA ASN A 85 9.20 4.81 -6.63
C ASN A 85 7.94 5.63 -6.97
N PRO A 86 7.91 6.94 -6.69
CA PRO A 86 6.77 7.81 -6.97
C PRO A 86 6.40 7.90 -8.46
N SER A 87 7.39 7.71 -9.35
CA SER A 87 7.19 7.76 -10.80
C SER A 87 6.75 6.43 -11.42
N LEU A 88 6.55 5.39 -10.60
CA LEU A 88 6.31 4.03 -11.06
C LEU A 88 5.11 3.90 -12.00
N ALA A 89 4.01 4.59 -11.70
CA ALA A 89 2.81 4.52 -12.55
C ALA A 89 3.11 5.01 -13.97
N ASN A 90 3.83 6.13 -14.11
CA ASN A 90 4.24 6.67 -15.41
C ASN A 90 5.16 5.70 -16.16
N SER A 91 6.15 5.11 -15.46
CA SER A 91 7.07 4.12 -16.02
C SER A 91 6.31 2.88 -16.52
N TRP A 92 5.38 2.38 -15.73
CA TRP A 92 4.60 1.20 -16.11
C TRP A 92 3.64 1.47 -17.28
N MET A 93 3.06 2.65 -17.37
CA MET A 93 2.23 3.06 -18.50
C MET A 93 3.03 3.24 -19.79
N SER A 94 4.28 3.70 -19.71
CA SER A 94 5.20 3.86 -20.84
C SER A 94 5.87 2.55 -21.29
N PHE A 95 5.43 1.41 -20.76
CA PHE A 95 6.03 0.08 -21.00
C PHE A 95 7.47 -0.05 -20.54
N ASP A 96 7.93 0.88 -19.74
CA ASP A 96 9.30 0.95 -19.25
C ASP A 96 9.36 0.60 -17.76
N GLY A 97 10.44 -0.05 -17.37
CA GLY A 97 10.79 -0.24 -15.97
C GLY A 97 10.32 -1.53 -15.31
N CYS A 98 11.18 -2.00 -14.43
CA CYS A 98 10.90 -3.03 -13.43
C CYS A 98 10.13 -2.42 -12.25
N GLY A 99 9.56 -3.29 -11.38
CA GLY A 99 9.13 -2.82 -10.05
C GLY A 99 10.33 -2.33 -9.23
N PRO A 100 10.09 -1.54 -8.18
CA PRO A 100 11.16 -1.11 -7.29
C PRO A 100 11.72 -2.30 -6.50
N ASP A 101 12.97 -2.19 -6.11
CA ASP A 101 13.56 -3.10 -5.14
C ASP A 101 12.95 -2.84 -3.76
N PHE A 102 12.39 -3.89 -3.17
CA PHE A 102 11.84 -3.80 -1.82
C PHE A 102 12.96 -3.93 -0.79
N PRO A 103 12.97 -3.08 0.23
CA PRO A 103 13.96 -3.18 1.29
C PRO A 103 13.84 -4.51 2.02
N LYS A 104 14.98 -5.07 2.38
CA LYS A 104 15.08 -6.24 3.26
C LYS A 104 15.45 -5.74 4.63
N PHE A 105 14.60 -6.02 5.59
CA PHE A 105 14.84 -5.63 6.97
C PHE A 105 15.41 -6.81 7.75
N ASP A 106 16.53 -6.59 8.42
CA ASP A 106 17.10 -7.54 9.36
C ASP A 106 16.42 -7.42 10.71
N GLY A 107 15.84 -8.50 11.19
CA GLY A 107 15.14 -8.52 12.47
C GLY A 107 13.64 -8.20 12.38
N THR A 108 13.00 -8.21 13.54
CA THR A 108 11.57 -7.91 13.71
C THR A 108 11.40 -6.81 14.77
N VAL A 109 11.10 -5.62 14.30
CA VAL A 109 10.67 -4.52 15.16
C VAL A 109 9.15 -4.41 15.03
N PRO A 110 8.37 -4.67 16.08
CA PRO A 110 6.93 -4.50 16.01
C PRO A 110 6.59 -3.10 15.47
N ASP A 111 5.68 -3.03 14.49
CA ASP A 111 5.27 -1.80 13.80
C ASP A 111 6.38 -1.06 13.02
N GLY A 112 7.64 -1.51 13.11
CA GLY A 112 8.79 -0.86 12.47
C GLY A 112 8.66 -0.73 10.96
N VAL A 113 8.18 -1.76 10.26
CA VAL A 113 7.96 -1.71 8.80
C VAL A 113 6.90 -0.66 8.43
N THR A 114 5.83 -0.56 9.19
CA THR A 114 4.79 0.46 8.99
C THR A 114 5.35 1.86 9.23
N ALA A 115 6.11 2.03 10.31
CA ALA A 115 6.79 3.28 10.62
C ALA A 115 7.78 3.67 9.52
N TRP A 116 8.59 2.72 9.04
CA TRP A 116 9.56 2.95 7.98
C TRP A 116 8.90 3.50 6.70
N TYR A 117 7.84 2.83 6.21
CA TYR A 117 7.12 3.33 5.03
C TYR A 117 6.42 4.67 5.29
N SER A 118 5.94 4.91 6.51
CA SER A 118 5.33 6.19 6.87
C SER A 118 6.36 7.32 6.88
N MET A 119 7.57 7.06 7.38
CA MET A 119 8.66 8.03 7.36
C MET A 119 9.22 8.23 5.95
N ARG A 120 9.29 7.17 5.14
CA ARG A 120 9.63 7.27 3.71
C ARG A 120 8.65 8.18 2.95
N LEU A 121 7.34 8.02 3.18
CA LEU A 121 6.33 8.91 2.60
C LEU A 121 6.44 10.36 3.11
N THR A 122 6.90 10.55 4.34
CA THR A 122 7.18 11.88 4.88
C THR A 122 8.35 12.51 4.15
N ALA A 123 9.45 11.77 3.97
CA ALA A 123 10.61 12.23 3.20
C ALA A 123 10.26 12.58 1.75
N LEU A 124 9.41 11.77 1.09
CA LEU A 124 8.88 12.09 -0.23
C LEU A 124 8.07 13.40 -0.25
N GLY A 125 7.27 13.66 0.78
CA GLY A 125 6.51 14.91 0.90
C GLY A 125 7.37 16.15 1.20
N GLU A 126 8.61 15.94 1.61
CA GLU A 126 9.59 16.98 1.95
C GLU A 126 10.72 17.08 0.91
N ASP A 127 10.65 16.32 -0.19
CA ASP A 127 11.69 16.21 -1.22
C ASP A 127 13.07 15.83 -0.65
N THR A 128 13.08 14.93 0.34
CA THR A 128 14.29 14.46 1.04
C THR A 128 14.49 12.94 0.96
N GLU A 129 13.74 12.26 0.11
CA GLU A 129 13.74 10.80 -0.01
C GLU A 129 15.09 10.22 -0.42
N ASP A 130 15.92 10.97 -1.13
CA ASP A 130 17.29 10.55 -1.52
C ASP A 130 18.24 10.48 -0.32
N GLN A 131 17.89 11.15 0.79
CA GLN A 131 18.65 11.16 2.03
C GLN A 131 18.06 10.20 3.08
N PHE A 132 16.95 9.52 2.75
CA PHE A 132 16.25 8.66 3.68
C PHE A 132 16.96 7.31 3.80
N ASP A 133 17.68 7.13 4.91
CA ASP A 133 18.45 5.93 5.25
C ASP A 133 18.26 5.62 6.75
N GLN A 134 17.05 5.22 7.12
CA GLN A 134 16.68 4.89 8.51
C GLN A 134 16.58 3.37 8.69
N SER A 135 17.07 2.86 9.83
CA SER A 135 16.73 1.53 10.31
C SER A 135 15.25 1.44 10.73
N LEU A 136 14.75 0.25 11.06
CA LEU A 136 13.38 0.10 11.56
C LEU A 136 13.19 0.79 12.91
N GLU A 137 14.19 0.72 13.78
CA GLU A 137 14.21 1.36 15.10
C GLU A 137 14.17 2.89 14.98
N GLU A 138 15.06 3.46 14.17
CA GLU A 138 15.12 4.91 13.92
C GLU A 138 13.82 5.44 13.28
N ALA A 139 13.26 4.68 12.36
CA ALA A 139 11.99 5.03 11.73
C ALA A 139 10.83 4.99 12.71
N LEU A 140 10.81 4.03 13.64
CA LEU A 140 9.79 3.93 14.69
C LEU A 140 9.91 5.11 15.67
N GLU A 141 11.12 5.44 16.14
CA GLU A 141 11.37 6.59 16.98
C GLU A 141 10.93 7.91 16.31
N SER A 142 11.27 8.08 15.04
CA SER A 142 10.87 9.26 14.25
C SER A 142 9.36 9.35 14.06
N TYR A 143 8.72 8.22 13.82
CA TYR A 143 7.27 8.10 13.68
C TYR A 143 6.55 8.49 14.97
N ASP A 144 6.98 7.94 16.11
CA ASP A 144 6.38 8.20 17.42
C ASP A 144 6.56 9.66 17.84
N ALA A 145 7.76 10.23 17.62
CA ALA A 145 8.03 11.64 17.89
C ALA A 145 7.12 12.57 17.06
N ARG A 146 6.95 12.27 15.78
CA ARG A 146 6.05 13.03 14.90
C ARG A 146 4.59 12.91 15.32
N ASP A 147 4.16 11.73 15.72
CA ASP A 147 2.79 11.51 16.16
C ASP A 147 2.48 12.23 17.48
N ALA A 148 3.41 12.20 18.42
CA ALA A 148 3.32 12.98 19.67
C ALA A 148 3.22 14.50 19.40
N GLU A 149 4.01 15.03 18.46
CA GLU A 149 3.91 16.44 18.06
C GLU A 149 2.55 16.78 17.43
N ARG A 150 2.04 15.92 16.54
CA ARG A 150 0.72 16.08 15.92
C ARG A 150 -0.40 16.05 16.97
N CYS A 151 -0.32 15.12 17.90
CA CYS A 151 -1.25 15.02 19.01
C CYS A 151 -1.25 16.32 19.84
N SER A 152 -0.06 16.83 20.20
CA SER A 152 0.08 18.09 20.92
C SER A 152 -0.52 19.27 20.17
N ARG A 153 -0.29 19.37 18.86
CA ARG A 153 -0.89 20.42 18.02
C ARG A 153 -2.42 20.31 17.95
N TRP A 154 -2.92 19.09 17.85
CA TRP A 154 -4.36 18.83 17.83
C TRP A 154 -5.03 19.26 19.11
N LEU A 155 -4.48 18.85 20.27
CA LEU A 155 -5.01 19.21 21.58
C LEU A 155 -5.08 20.72 21.79
N LYS A 156 -4.09 21.47 21.30
CA LYS A 156 -4.09 22.95 21.36
C LYS A 156 -5.19 23.62 20.51
N ARG A 157 -5.76 22.90 19.54
CA ARG A 157 -6.85 23.46 18.70
C ARG A 157 -8.24 23.26 19.28
N ILE A 158 -8.38 22.29 20.19
CA ILE A 158 -9.67 21.92 20.78
C ILE A 158 -9.77 22.34 22.26
N SER A 159 -8.70 22.88 22.85
CA SER A 159 -8.66 23.52 24.18
C SER A 159 -8.95 25.01 24.09
#